data_4c75d914e156f88e96af7f7c67ffbc44
#
_entry.id   4c75d914e156f88e96af7f7c67ffbc44
#
_cell.length_a   1.000
_cell.length_b   1.000
_cell.length_c   1.000
_cell.angle_alpha   90.00
_cell.angle_beta   90.00
_cell.angle_gamma   90.00
#
_symmetry.space_group_name_H-M   'P 1'
#
loop_
_entity.id
_entity.type
_entity.pdbx_description
1 polymer ?
#
loop_
_entity_poly.entity_id
_entity_poly.type
_entity_poly.pdbx_seq_one_letter_code
_entity_poly.pdbx_strand_id
1 'polypeptide(L)'
;MKIYHKFLLYQNKLLKPYIRIILGLVEALTYLASLTLIVGVIYEHGFPLSVDEIAKIQVLYKAVWIIFLIDVTLHISLEYRSTKKQYRKLAWILSGLLYLTLIPVIFHRPEEEGAILQFWEFLDGKFYHLILLLVFSLLNLSNGLVRLLGRRTNPSLILAVSFLAIILIGTGLLMLPKCTVNGITWVDSLFTATSAVCVTGLVPVDVSTTFTTGGLVVIILLIQIGGLGVMTLTSFFAMFFMGNTSLYNQLVVRDMVSSNSLGSLLSTLLYILGFTLVIEGIGMVSIWFSIHGTLGMNLDEELAFAAFHSISAFCNAGFSTLSGNLGNPMVMTNHNWLFVSVSFLIILGGIGFPILVNFKDIVLYHLRHFWRFIRTRKLERHKVHHLYNLNTKIVLIMTFLLLVIGTLAIAAFEWNASFAGMPVADKWTQAFFNATCPRTAGFSSVDLASLSVQTLLVYLVLMWIGGGAQSTAGGVKVNAFAVVVLNLVAVLRGTERVEVFGRELSHDSIRRSNATVVMSLSVLFLFIFILSMLEPQASLMALTFECVSALSTVGSSLNLTPSLCDASKLLVALLMFIGRVGLITLMLGIVKQKKNTKYCYPSDNIIIN
;
A
#
# COMPACT_ATOMS: atom_id res chain seq x y z
N MET A 1 58.67 -2.59 4.62
CA MET A 1 57.26 -2.82 5.10
C MET A 1 56.87 -1.96 6.30
N LYS A 2 57.64 -1.88 7.39
CA LYS A 2 57.30 -1.08 8.58
C LYS A 2 57.23 0.45 8.35
N ILE A 3 58.07 1.05 7.49
CA ILE A 3 58.06 2.48 7.18
C ILE A 3 56.82 2.86 6.34
N TYR A 4 56.49 2.06 5.33
CA TYR A 4 55.30 2.26 4.53
C TYR A 4 54.00 2.14 5.35
N HIS A 5 53.98 1.22 6.32
CA HIS A 5 52.85 1.07 7.23
C HIS A 5 52.70 2.25 8.20
N LYS A 6 53.82 2.80 8.70
CA LYS A 6 53.83 4.02 9.53
C LYS A 6 53.39 5.25 8.73
N PHE A 7 53.83 5.38 7.45
CA PHE A 7 53.42 6.46 6.57
C PHE A 7 51.92 6.42 6.27
N LEU A 8 51.38 5.23 5.98
CA LEU A 8 49.95 5.00 5.79
C LEU A 8 49.12 5.28 7.05
N LEU A 9 49.61 4.94 8.23
CA LEU A 9 48.97 5.26 9.50
C LEU A 9 49.00 6.76 9.82
N TYR A 10 50.09 7.44 9.47
CA TYR A 10 50.25 8.87 9.63
C TYR A 10 49.35 9.66 8.68
N GLN A 11 49.30 9.28 7.38
CA GLN A 11 48.35 9.83 6.41
C GLN A 11 46.87 9.59 6.84
N ASN A 12 46.54 8.41 7.29
CA ASN A 12 45.20 8.12 7.82
C ASN A 12 44.82 8.95 9.03
N LYS A 13 45.77 9.27 9.90
CA LYS A 13 45.53 10.07 11.12
C LYS A 13 45.37 11.57 10.83
N LEU A 14 46.10 12.12 9.87
CA LEU A 14 46.07 13.53 9.46
C LEU A 14 44.93 13.82 8.47
N LEU A 15 44.73 12.98 7.43
CA LEU A 15 43.78 13.23 6.38
C LEU A 15 42.36 12.80 6.71
N LYS A 16 42.20 11.83 7.59
CA LYS A 16 40.88 11.28 7.94
C LYS A 16 39.86 12.31 8.46
N PRO A 17 40.22 13.30 9.32
CA PRO A 17 39.28 14.34 9.73
C PRO A 17 38.84 15.24 8.54
N TYR A 18 39.79 15.63 7.66
CA TYR A 18 39.49 16.46 6.50
C TYR A 18 38.63 15.72 5.48
N ILE A 19 38.96 14.45 5.20
CA ILE A 19 38.14 13.57 4.35
C ILE A 19 36.70 13.47 4.89
N ARG A 20 36.52 13.31 6.19
CA ARG A 20 35.21 13.27 6.81
C ARG A 20 34.43 14.58 6.67
N ILE A 21 35.10 15.72 6.78
CA ILE A 21 34.47 17.03 6.57
C ILE A 21 34.04 17.18 5.11
N ILE A 22 34.91 16.86 4.15
CA ILE A 22 34.61 16.93 2.72
C ILE A 22 33.44 16.01 2.38
N LEU A 23 33.48 14.75 2.79
CA LEU A 23 32.39 13.81 2.52
C LEU A 23 31.08 14.25 3.21
N GLY A 24 31.15 14.81 4.40
CA GLY A 24 29.97 15.36 5.10
C GLY A 24 29.36 16.56 4.39
N LEU A 25 30.19 17.46 3.80
CA LEU A 25 29.71 18.58 2.99
C LEU A 25 29.08 18.09 1.67
N VAL A 26 29.72 17.13 1.02
CA VAL A 26 29.18 16.54 -0.21
C VAL A 26 27.87 15.80 0.07
N GLU A 27 27.78 15.00 1.14
CA GLU A 27 26.50 14.39 1.55
C GLU A 27 25.41 15.43 1.77
N ALA A 28 25.70 16.54 2.49
CA ALA A 28 24.73 17.62 2.69
C ALA A 28 24.28 18.25 1.37
N LEU A 29 25.23 18.49 0.44
CA LEU A 29 24.93 18.99 -0.89
C LEU A 29 24.06 18.01 -1.70
N THR A 30 24.33 16.71 -1.57
CA THR A 30 23.57 15.65 -2.24
C THR A 30 22.14 15.55 -1.69
N TYR A 31 21.93 15.76 -0.40
CA TYR A 31 20.57 15.86 0.16
C TYR A 31 19.82 17.07 -0.39
N LEU A 32 20.49 18.24 -0.45
CA LEU A 32 19.90 19.45 -1.03
C LEU A 32 19.56 19.24 -2.51
N ALA A 33 20.50 18.68 -3.28
CA ALA A 33 20.32 18.35 -4.69
C ALA A 33 19.15 17.36 -4.92
N SER A 34 19.02 16.37 -4.04
CA SER A 34 17.90 15.42 -4.09
C SER A 34 16.56 16.10 -3.84
N LEU A 35 16.50 17.02 -2.89
CA LEU A 35 15.28 17.81 -2.61
C LEU A 35 14.94 18.74 -3.78
N THR A 36 15.94 19.46 -4.32
CA THR A 36 15.73 20.37 -5.45
C THR A 36 15.35 19.65 -6.73
N LEU A 37 15.85 18.42 -6.95
CA LEU A 37 15.40 17.60 -8.07
C LEU A 37 13.92 17.27 -7.96
N ILE A 38 13.46 16.78 -6.81
CA ILE A 38 12.04 16.42 -6.61
C ILE A 38 11.16 17.65 -6.82
N VAL A 39 11.54 18.80 -6.24
CA VAL A 39 10.82 20.06 -6.44
C VAL A 39 10.81 20.46 -7.91
N GLY A 40 11.94 20.31 -8.61
CA GLY A 40 12.06 20.59 -10.05
C GLY A 40 11.14 19.72 -10.91
N VAL A 41 11.08 18.42 -10.62
CA VAL A 41 10.16 17.47 -11.31
C VAL A 41 8.70 17.81 -11.04
N ILE A 42 8.36 18.13 -9.79
CA ILE A 42 7.00 18.57 -9.43
C ILE A 42 6.63 19.86 -10.17
N TYR A 43 7.57 20.81 -10.27
CA TYR A 43 7.36 22.07 -10.97
C TYR A 43 7.18 21.85 -12.47
N GLU A 44 8.04 21.05 -13.12
CA GLU A 44 7.97 20.76 -14.56
C GLU A 44 6.64 20.09 -14.96
N HIS A 45 6.19 19.10 -14.16
CA HIS A 45 4.99 18.36 -14.49
C HIS A 45 3.70 18.95 -13.92
N GLY A 46 3.82 19.83 -12.92
CA GLY A 46 2.68 20.42 -12.22
C GLY A 46 2.18 21.76 -12.76
N PHE A 47 3.06 22.56 -13.38
CA PHE A 47 2.73 23.90 -13.85
C PHE A 47 2.88 24.05 -15.38
N PRO A 48 2.07 24.90 -16.02
CA PRO A 48 2.30 25.29 -17.41
C PRO A 48 3.57 26.15 -17.47
N LEU A 49 4.60 25.66 -18.17
CA LEU A 49 5.91 26.29 -18.22
C LEU A 49 6.17 26.99 -19.57
N SER A 50 6.87 28.11 -19.53
CA SER A 50 7.45 28.76 -20.70
C SER A 50 8.70 28.01 -21.18
N VAL A 51 9.12 28.27 -22.43
CA VAL A 51 10.33 27.64 -23.02
C VAL A 51 11.58 27.96 -22.20
N ASP A 52 11.67 29.19 -21.67
CA ASP A 52 12.81 29.63 -20.85
C ASP A 52 12.87 28.92 -19.49
N GLU A 53 11.70 28.64 -18.90
CA GLU A 53 11.63 27.87 -17.62
C GLU A 53 12.02 26.42 -17.81
N ILE A 54 11.59 25.80 -18.90
CA ILE A 54 12.01 24.43 -19.27
C ILE A 54 13.54 24.35 -19.42
N ALA A 55 14.16 25.35 -20.07
CA ALA A 55 15.61 25.42 -20.21
C ALA A 55 16.31 25.52 -18.84
N LYS A 56 15.79 26.33 -17.90
CA LYS A 56 16.33 26.45 -16.54
C LYS A 56 16.22 25.13 -15.75
N ILE A 57 15.10 24.40 -15.88
CA ILE A 57 14.92 23.10 -15.25
C ILE A 57 15.92 22.07 -15.80
N GLN A 58 16.18 22.07 -17.10
CA GLN A 58 17.20 21.19 -17.70
C GLN A 58 18.60 21.48 -17.17
N VAL A 59 18.94 22.76 -16.94
CA VAL A 59 20.20 23.15 -16.29
C VAL A 59 20.25 22.63 -14.85
N LEU A 60 19.13 22.72 -14.12
CA LEU A 60 19.02 22.18 -12.77
C LEU A 60 19.27 20.66 -12.75
N TYR A 61 18.66 19.90 -13.66
CA TYR A 61 18.88 18.45 -13.75
C TYR A 61 20.33 18.09 -14.06
N LYS A 62 20.98 18.84 -14.95
CA LYS A 62 22.41 18.68 -15.22
C LYS A 62 23.28 18.98 -14.00
N ALA A 63 22.95 20.02 -13.24
CA ALA A 63 23.66 20.37 -12.00
C ALA A 63 23.54 19.25 -10.95
N VAL A 64 22.32 18.73 -10.75
CA VAL A 64 22.08 17.60 -9.83
C VAL A 64 22.83 16.35 -10.28
N TRP A 65 22.83 16.04 -11.56
CA TRP A 65 23.56 14.93 -12.15
C TRP A 65 25.06 15.02 -11.84
N ILE A 66 25.67 16.20 -12.02
CA ILE A 66 27.09 16.46 -11.71
C ILE A 66 27.35 16.24 -10.21
N ILE A 67 26.47 16.74 -9.33
CA ILE A 67 26.62 16.57 -7.87
C ILE A 67 26.60 15.08 -7.50
N PHE A 68 25.70 14.27 -8.08
CA PHE A 68 25.64 12.84 -7.82
C PHE A 68 26.88 12.09 -8.34
N LEU A 69 27.40 12.48 -9.51
CA LEU A 69 28.66 11.95 -10.03
C LEU A 69 29.84 12.25 -9.12
N ILE A 70 29.93 13.49 -8.62
CA ILE A 70 30.98 13.89 -7.67
C ILE A 70 30.87 13.09 -6.38
N ASP A 71 29.67 12.94 -5.83
CA ASP A 71 29.41 12.19 -4.60
C ASP A 71 29.87 10.73 -4.73
N VAL A 72 29.41 10.03 -5.76
CA VAL A 72 29.77 8.64 -6.03
C VAL A 72 31.28 8.49 -6.24
N THR A 73 31.89 9.41 -6.99
CA THR A 73 33.34 9.39 -7.29
C THR A 73 34.18 9.60 -6.03
N LEU A 74 33.80 10.56 -5.18
CA LEU A 74 34.50 10.84 -3.94
C LEU A 74 34.38 9.69 -2.92
N HIS A 75 33.19 9.11 -2.79
CA HIS A 75 33.00 7.94 -1.93
C HIS A 75 33.82 6.73 -2.39
N ILE A 76 33.89 6.47 -3.71
CA ILE A 76 34.69 5.38 -4.26
C ILE A 76 36.18 5.64 -4.10
N SER A 77 36.65 6.87 -4.34
CA SER A 77 38.09 7.18 -4.33
C SER A 77 38.67 7.35 -2.94
N LEU A 78 37.92 8.01 -2.01
CA LEU A 78 38.43 8.35 -0.67
C LEU A 78 38.13 7.28 0.39
N GLU A 79 37.00 6.57 0.28
CA GLU A 79 36.60 5.57 1.28
C GLU A 79 36.26 4.19 0.69
N TYR A 80 36.97 3.73 -0.34
CA TYR A 80 36.67 2.47 -1.04
C TYR A 80 36.43 1.28 -0.10
N ARG A 81 37.24 1.10 0.96
CA ARG A 81 37.09 -0.03 1.89
C ARG A 81 35.84 0.06 2.76
N SER A 82 35.44 1.28 3.15
CA SER A 82 34.22 1.55 3.90
C SER A 82 33.00 1.39 2.97
N THR A 83 33.07 2.00 1.79
CA THR A 83 32.05 1.97 0.74
C THR A 83 31.78 0.53 0.27
N LYS A 84 32.83 -0.28 0.03
CA LYS A 84 32.71 -1.68 -0.36
C LYS A 84 31.99 -2.54 0.68
N LYS A 85 32.12 -2.23 1.97
CA LYS A 85 31.40 -2.93 3.06
C LYS A 85 29.97 -2.43 3.22
N GLN A 86 29.73 -1.17 2.91
CA GLN A 86 28.47 -0.47 3.14
C GLN A 86 27.51 -0.61 1.95
N TYR A 87 28.05 -0.55 0.70
CA TYR A 87 27.23 -0.67 -0.50
C TYR A 87 26.99 -2.15 -0.86
N ARG A 88 25.71 -2.49 -1.04
CA ARG A 88 25.31 -3.76 -1.64
C ARG A 88 25.57 -3.77 -3.15
N LYS A 89 25.56 -4.96 -3.75
CA LYS A 89 25.75 -5.15 -5.20
C LYS A 89 24.90 -4.20 -6.04
N LEU A 90 23.68 -3.89 -5.60
CA LEU A 90 22.79 -3.00 -6.32
C LEU A 90 23.25 -1.54 -6.33
N ALA A 91 23.78 -1.02 -5.23
CA ALA A 91 24.33 0.33 -5.19
C ALA A 91 25.50 0.48 -6.19
N TRP A 92 26.31 -0.57 -6.34
CA TRP A 92 27.37 -0.64 -7.36
C TRP A 92 26.81 -0.65 -8.77
N ILE A 93 25.71 -1.40 -9.02
CA ILE A 93 25.04 -1.42 -10.32
C ILE A 93 24.48 -0.02 -10.65
N LEU A 94 23.79 0.61 -9.69
CA LEU A 94 23.26 1.97 -9.89
C LEU A 94 24.37 3.00 -10.14
N SER A 95 25.48 2.91 -9.38
CA SER A 95 26.66 3.76 -9.63
C SER A 95 27.23 3.52 -11.03
N GLY A 96 27.30 2.26 -11.48
CA GLY A 96 27.68 1.91 -12.84
C GLY A 96 26.75 2.49 -13.89
N LEU A 97 25.43 2.40 -13.67
CA LEU A 97 24.42 3.02 -14.55
C LEU A 97 24.57 4.55 -14.60
N LEU A 98 24.91 5.19 -13.48
CA LEU A 98 25.18 6.63 -13.45
C LEU A 98 26.44 6.99 -14.26
N TYR A 99 27.50 6.19 -14.19
CA TYR A 99 28.69 6.41 -15.02
C TYR A 99 28.43 6.15 -16.52
N LEU A 100 27.52 5.24 -16.87
CA LEU A 100 27.13 5.02 -18.27
C LEU A 100 26.49 6.26 -18.90
N THR A 101 25.86 7.14 -18.11
CA THR A 101 25.33 8.42 -18.62
C THR A 101 26.41 9.41 -19.06
N LEU A 102 27.71 9.16 -18.78
CA LEU A 102 28.80 9.95 -19.27
C LEU A 102 29.14 9.61 -20.73
N ILE A 103 28.76 8.44 -21.24
CA ILE A 103 29.08 8.00 -22.61
C ILE A 103 28.58 9.00 -23.65
N PRO A 104 27.30 9.43 -23.67
CA PRO A 104 26.81 10.41 -24.63
C PRO A 104 27.48 11.80 -24.52
N VAL A 105 28.01 12.12 -23.32
CA VAL A 105 28.68 13.41 -23.09
C VAL A 105 30.14 13.41 -23.58
N ILE A 106 30.84 12.27 -23.47
CA ILE A 106 32.27 12.14 -23.81
C ILE A 106 32.47 11.74 -25.27
N PHE A 107 31.60 10.86 -25.78
CA PHE A 107 31.73 10.31 -27.14
C PHE A 107 30.74 10.98 -28.10
N HIS A 108 31.13 11.15 -29.36
CA HIS A 108 30.26 11.67 -30.41
C HIS A 108 29.19 10.61 -30.78
N ARG A 109 28.07 11.10 -31.27
CA ARG A 109 26.95 10.23 -31.72
C ARG A 109 27.46 9.32 -32.87
N PRO A 110 27.22 8.00 -32.82
CA PRO A 110 27.56 7.09 -33.91
C PRO A 110 26.82 7.48 -35.21
N GLU A 111 27.52 7.43 -36.34
CA GLU A 111 26.95 7.77 -37.66
C GLU A 111 26.23 6.57 -38.30
N GLU A 112 26.57 5.32 -37.89
CA GLU A 112 25.97 4.10 -38.44
C GLU A 112 24.63 3.75 -37.72
N GLU A 113 23.61 3.49 -38.52
CA GLU A 113 22.33 2.96 -38.02
C GLU A 113 22.51 1.51 -37.56
N GLY A 114 22.30 1.26 -36.25
CA GLY A 114 22.45 -0.06 -35.66
C GLY A 114 22.14 -0.10 -34.17
N ALA A 115 22.35 -1.26 -33.54
CA ALA A 115 22.14 -1.45 -32.10
C ALA A 115 22.92 -0.48 -31.22
N ILE A 116 24.11 0.01 -31.72
CA ILE A 116 24.94 0.96 -30.99
C ILE A 116 24.27 2.34 -30.96
N LEU A 117 23.67 2.79 -32.05
CA LEU A 117 22.93 4.05 -32.10
C LEU A 117 21.70 4.01 -31.21
N GLN A 118 20.93 2.90 -31.25
CA GLN A 118 19.75 2.73 -30.35
C GLN A 118 20.16 2.73 -28.88
N PHE A 119 21.27 2.08 -28.54
CA PHE A 119 21.80 2.10 -27.16
C PHE A 119 22.28 3.49 -26.74
N TRP A 120 22.93 4.22 -27.65
CA TRP A 120 23.39 5.59 -27.42
C TRP A 120 22.20 6.53 -27.20
N GLU A 121 21.16 6.47 -28.05
CA GLU A 121 19.92 7.24 -27.92
C GLU A 121 19.13 6.89 -26.62
N PHE A 122 19.15 5.63 -26.22
CA PHE A 122 18.60 5.23 -24.93
C PHE A 122 19.35 5.88 -23.77
N LEU A 123 20.69 5.89 -23.79
CA LEU A 123 21.50 6.52 -22.74
C LEU A 123 21.38 8.05 -22.71
N ASP A 124 21.20 8.71 -23.85
CA ASP A 124 20.98 10.16 -23.96
C ASP A 124 19.52 10.55 -23.68
N GLY A 125 18.63 9.58 -23.59
CA GLY A 125 17.20 9.76 -23.40
C GLY A 125 16.88 10.50 -22.10
N LYS A 126 16.11 11.59 -22.20
CA LYS A 126 15.66 12.39 -21.02
C LYS A 126 14.97 11.53 -19.96
N PHE A 127 14.20 10.53 -20.38
CA PHE A 127 13.46 9.63 -19.49
C PHE A 127 14.41 8.75 -18.66
N TYR A 128 15.45 8.19 -19.28
CA TYR A 128 16.46 7.40 -18.58
C TYR A 128 17.20 8.22 -17.53
N HIS A 129 17.66 9.43 -17.89
CA HIS A 129 18.32 10.34 -16.95
C HIS A 129 17.39 10.70 -15.77
N LEU A 130 16.14 11.07 -16.05
CA LEU A 130 15.19 11.48 -15.03
C LEU A 130 14.91 10.34 -14.04
N ILE A 131 14.65 9.13 -14.53
CA ILE A 131 14.41 7.96 -13.67
C ILE A 131 15.63 7.69 -12.79
N LEU A 132 16.82 7.69 -13.38
CA LEU A 132 18.04 7.42 -12.64
C LEU A 132 18.29 8.45 -11.53
N LEU A 133 18.12 9.74 -11.85
CA LEU A 133 18.26 10.84 -10.88
C LEU A 133 17.19 10.75 -9.77
N LEU A 134 15.94 10.41 -10.11
CA LEU A 134 14.87 10.19 -9.14
C LEU A 134 15.19 9.02 -8.20
N VAL A 135 15.68 7.90 -8.73
CA VAL A 135 16.08 6.75 -7.90
C VAL A 135 17.21 7.15 -6.94
N PHE A 136 18.24 7.85 -7.40
CA PHE A 136 19.32 8.36 -6.53
C PHE A 136 18.80 9.34 -5.48
N SER A 137 17.90 10.24 -5.85
CA SER A 137 17.30 11.21 -4.91
C SER A 137 16.47 10.52 -3.83
N LEU A 138 15.64 9.57 -4.21
CA LEU A 138 14.83 8.79 -3.26
C LEU A 138 15.71 7.98 -2.30
N LEU A 139 16.81 7.41 -2.79
CA LEU A 139 17.76 6.70 -1.96
C LEU A 139 18.45 7.62 -0.94
N ASN A 140 18.93 8.76 -1.38
CA ASN A 140 19.59 9.72 -0.51
C ASN A 140 18.63 10.24 0.55
N LEU A 141 17.42 10.66 0.17
CA LEU A 141 16.41 11.12 1.12
C LEU A 141 15.97 10.03 2.09
N SER A 142 15.81 8.79 1.63
CA SER A 142 15.51 7.65 2.51
C SER A 142 16.61 7.45 3.56
N ASN A 143 17.88 7.54 3.15
CA ASN A 143 19.02 7.46 4.06
C ASN A 143 19.02 8.58 5.11
N GLY A 144 18.71 9.81 4.70
CA GLY A 144 18.57 10.97 5.57
C GLY A 144 17.45 10.79 6.60
N LEU A 145 16.27 10.36 6.15
CA LEU A 145 15.10 10.09 6.99
C LEU A 145 15.40 9.02 8.05
N VAL A 146 16.04 7.91 7.67
CA VAL A 146 16.39 6.83 8.60
C VAL A 146 17.38 7.31 9.66
N ARG A 147 18.34 8.18 9.31
CA ARG A 147 19.28 8.78 10.29
C ARG A 147 18.57 9.75 11.26
N LEU A 148 17.58 10.52 10.78
CA LEU A 148 16.80 11.43 11.63
C LEU A 148 15.85 10.67 12.56
N LEU A 149 15.17 9.64 12.06
CA LEU A 149 14.20 8.82 12.81
C LEU A 149 14.85 7.77 13.72
N GLY A 150 16.15 7.50 13.57
CA GLY A 150 16.88 6.45 14.29
C GLY A 150 17.09 6.68 15.80
N ARG A 151 16.44 7.70 16.39
CA ARG A 151 16.45 7.97 17.84
C ARG A 151 15.15 7.48 18.46
N ARG A 152 15.21 6.38 19.26
CA ARG A 152 14.22 5.85 20.26
C ARG A 152 12.78 6.38 20.18
N THR A 153 12.14 6.37 19.01
CA THR A 153 10.75 6.76 18.82
C THR A 153 9.85 5.52 18.79
N ASN A 154 8.61 5.64 19.23
CA ASN A 154 7.64 4.55 19.15
C ASN A 154 7.34 4.18 17.69
N PRO A 155 7.45 2.89 17.28
CA PRO A 155 7.19 2.48 15.90
C PRO A 155 5.80 2.88 15.39
N SER A 156 4.81 2.83 16.27
CA SER A 156 3.43 3.22 15.95
C SER A 156 3.28 4.71 15.63
N LEU A 157 4.03 5.56 16.32
CA LEU A 157 4.05 7.01 16.05
C LEU A 157 4.74 7.31 14.72
N ILE A 158 5.86 6.62 14.43
CA ILE A 158 6.56 6.76 13.14
C ILE A 158 5.61 6.42 11.99
N LEU A 159 4.86 5.33 12.13
CA LEU A 159 3.85 4.92 11.13
C LEU A 159 2.82 6.03 10.91
N ALA A 160 2.18 6.53 11.97
CA ALA A 160 1.16 7.56 11.87
C ALA A 160 1.68 8.85 11.23
N VAL A 161 2.86 9.34 11.67
CA VAL A 161 3.49 10.54 11.12
C VAL A 161 3.87 10.37 9.66
N SER A 162 4.36 9.19 9.26
CA SER A 162 4.71 8.92 7.86
C SER A 162 3.48 8.91 6.94
N PHE A 163 2.35 8.32 7.38
CA PHE A 163 1.10 8.40 6.63
C PHE A 163 0.61 9.84 6.49
N LEU A 164 0.63 10.62 7.60
CA LEU A 164 0.22 12.02 7.59
C LEU A 164 1.10 12.85 6.63
N ALA A 165 2.41 12.65 6.66
CA ALA A 165 3.33 13.36 5.76
C ALA A 165 3.04 13.06 4.29
N ILE A 166 2.76 11.79 3.92
CA ILE A 166 2.42 11.43 2.54
C ILE A 166 1.07 12.02 2.13
N ILE A 167 0.08 12.04 3.03
CA ILE A 167 -1.22 12.67 2.77
C ILE A 167 -1.02 14.16 2.46
N LEU A 168 -0.24 14.88 3.26
CA LEU A 168 0.01 16.32 3.04
C LEU A 168 0.77 16.57 1.73
N ILE A 169 1.77 15.75 1.41
CA ILE A 169 2.47 15.81 0.12
C ILE A 169 1.50 15.52 -1.03
N GLY A 170 0.68 14.47 -0.92
CA GLY A 170 -0.33 14.11 -1.91
C GLY A 170 -1.36 15.22 -2.13
N THR A 171 -1.80 15.86 -1.05
CA THR A 171 -2.68 17.05 -1.13
C THR A 171 -2.06 18.15 -1.97
N GLY A 172 -0.80 18.51 -1.70
CA GLY A 172 -0.09 19.51 -2.49
C GLY A 172 0.08 19.13 -3.96
N LEU A 173 0.35 17.86 -4.24
CA LEU A 173 0.48 17.35 -5.62
C LEU A 173 -0.85 17.39 -6.38
N LEU A 174 -1.97 17.01 -5.76
CA LEU A 174 -3.28 17.04 -6.40
C LEU A 174 -3.81 18.46 -6.65
N MET A 175 -3.33 19.46 -5.90
CA MET A 175 -3.67 20.87 -6.11
C MET A 175 -2.90 21.52 -7.27
N LEU A 176 -1.93 20.82 -7.88
CA LEU A 176 -1.16 21.37 -8.99
C LEU A 176 -2.05 21.66 -10.22
N PRO A 177 -1.84 22.77 -10.94
CA PRO A 177 -2.70 23.19 -12.05
C PRO A 177 -2.85 22.17 -13.18
N LYS A 178 -1.81 21.38 -13.45
CA LYS A 178 -1.87 20.31 -14.47
C LYS A 178 -2.48 18.99 -13.99
N CYS A 179 -2.75 18.85 -12.69
CA CYS A 179 -3.35 17.63 -12.14
C CYS A 179 -4.87 17.63 -12.17
N THR A 180 -5.49 18.83 -12.29
CA THR A 180 -6.93 19.02 -12.31
C THR A 180 -7.38 19.79 -13.54
N VAL A 181 -8.62 19.56 -14.00
CA VAL A 181 -9.19 20.24 -15.16
C VAL A 181 -9.63 21.67 -14.79
N ASN A 182 -10.40 21.81 -13.71
CA ASN A 182 -10.99 23.10 -13.28
C ASN A 182 -10.47 23.59 -11.92
N GLY A 183 -9.38 22.99 -11.40
CA GLY A 183 -8.94 23.21 -10.03
C GLY A 183 -9.72 22.38 -8.99
N ILE A 184 -9.20 22.33 -7.78
CA ILE A 184 -9.81 21.59 -6.65
C ILE A 184 -9.62 22.42 -5.37
N THR A 185 -10.57 22.36 -4.44
CA THR A 185 -10.42 23.01 -3.14
C THR A 185 -9.39 22.27 -2.28
N TRP A 186 -8.80 22.97 -1.32
CA TRP A 186 -7.82 22.34 -0.41
C TRP A 186 -8.44 21.19 0.40
N VAL A 187 -9.71 21.34 0.83
CA VAL A 187 -10.41 20.31 1.61
C VAL A 187 -10.67 19.07 0.75
N ASP A 188 -11.15 19.24 -0.48
CA ASP A 188 -11.43 18.12 -1.39
C ASP A 188 -10.13 17.41 -1.82
N SER A 189 -9.06 18.19 -2.02
CA SER A 189 -7.72 17.63 -2.30
C SER A 189 -7.18 16.81 -1.12
N LEU A 190 -7.29 17.35 0.12
CA LEU A 190 -6.89 16.65 1.33
C LEU A 190 -7.72 15.38 1.54
N PHE A 191 -9.02 15.45 1.32
CA PHE A 191 -9.93 14.31 1.41
C PHE A 191 -9.53 13.22 0.41
N THR A 192 -9.36 13.60 -0.87
CA THR A 192 -8.99 12.66 -1.94
C THR A 192 -7.60 12.05 -1.71
N ALA A 193 -6.61 12.86 -1.30
CA ALA A 193 -5.27 12.38 -0.95
C ALA A 193 -5.32 11.41 0.26
N THR A 194 -6.11 11.75 1.28
CA THR A 194 -6.30 10.86 2.44
C THR A 194 -6.96 9.55 2.02
N SER A 195 -8.00 9.62 1.20
CA SER A 195 -8.69 8.45 0.66
C SER A 195 -7.76 7.56 -0.18
N ALA A 196 -6.92 8.15 -1.04
CA ALA A 196 -5.95 7.42 -1.86
C ALA A 196 -4.86 6.75 -1.02
N VAL A 197 -4.24 7.48 -0.08
CA VAL A 197 -3.18 6.95 0.80
C VAL A 197 -3.71 5.94 1.81
N CYS A 198 -4.91 6.19 2.36
CA CYS A 198 -5.57 5.23 3.26
C CYS A 198 -6.21 4.07 2.49
N VAL A 199 -6.22 4.15 1.15
CA VAL A 199 -6.79 3.13 0.27
C VAL A 199 -8.25 2.89 0.63
N THR A 200 -9.03 3.99 0.69
CA THR A 200 -10.43 3.96 1.08
C THR A 200 -11.35 3.97 -0.13
N GLY A 201 -11.21 4.96 -1.05
CA GLY A 201 -12.06 5.08 -2.24
C GLY A 201 -13.24 6.04 -2.10
N LEU A 202 -13.46 6.66 -0.94
CA LEU A 202 -14.41 7.76 -0.81
C LEU A 202 -13.84 8.99 -1.54
N VAL A 203 -14.65 9.65 -2.34
CA VAL A 203 -14.25 10.86 -3.09
C VAL A 203 -15.36 11.92 -3.04
N PRO A 204 -15.01 13.18 -2.77
CA PRO A 204 -15.98 14.27 -2.76
C PRO A 204 -16.29 14.78 -4.16
N VAL A 205 -15.46 14.42 -5.15
CA VAL A 205 -15.55 14.86 -6.56
C VAL A 205 -15.43 13.65 -7.48
N ASP A 206 -16.02 13.73 -8.67
CA ASP A 206 -15.87 12.66 -9.67
C ASP A 206 -14.43 12.65 -10.21
N VAL A 207 -13.75 11.51 -10.03
CA VAL A 207 -12.34 11.32 -10.40
C VAL A 207 -12.15 11.45 -11.92
N SER A 208 -13.11 10.93 -12.71
CA SER A 208 -13.02 10.91 -14.17
C SER A 208 -13.06 12.29 -14.82
N THR A 209 -13.81 13.22 -14.22
CA THR A 209 -14.04 14.57 -14.77
C THR A 209 -13.16 15.63 -14.14
N THR A 210 -12.71 15.41 -12.90
CA THR A 210 -11.95 16.42 -12.14
C THR A 210 -10.45 16.33 -12.39
N PHE A 211 -9.90 15.10 -12.50
CA PHE A 211 -8.46 14.89 -12.62
C PHE A 211 -8.03 14.64 -14.06
N THR A 212 -6.90 15.24 -14.42
CA THR A 212 -6.20 14.95 -15.68
C THR A 212 -5.44 13.62 -15.58
N THR A 213 -4.84 13.16 -16.68
CA THR A 213 -3.94 12.00 -16.67
C THR A 213 -2.82 12.15 -15.64
N GLY A 214 -2.27 13.38 -15.47
CA GLY A 214 -1.27 13.67 -14.44
C GLY A 214 -1.81 13.48 -13.02
N GLY A 215 -3.03 13.96 -12.75
CA GLY A 215 -3.70 13.74 -11.47
C GLY A 215 -4.00 12.26 -11.19
N LEU A 216 -4.42 11.50 -12.21
CA LEU A 216 -4.65 10.06 -12.08
C LEU A 216 -3.35 9.29 -11.77
N VAL A 217 -2.22 9.68 -12.35
CA VAL A 217 -0.90 9.10 -12.02
C VAL A 217 -0.53 9.39 -10.56
N VAL A 218 -0.78 10.61 -10.06
CA VAL A 218 -0.56 10.93 -8.64
C VAL A 218 -1.45 10.07 -7.75
N ILE A 219 -2.74 9.91 -8.07
CA ILE A 219 -3.67 9.06 -7.31
C ILE A 219 -3.18 7.61 -7.28
N ILE A 220 -2.77 7.03 -8.41
CA ILE A 220 -2.23 5.65 -8.46
C ILE A 220 -1.00 5.51 -7.57
N LEU A 221 -0.06 6.46 -7.62
CA LEU A 221 1.14 6.43 -6.79
C LEU A 221 0.79 6.49 -5.31
N LEU A 222 -0.17 7.33 -4.91
CA LEU A 222 -0.64 7.41 -3.53
C LEU A 222 -1.31 6.09 -3.08
N ILE A 223 -2.14 5.49 -3.94
CA ILE A 223 -2.77 4.18 -3.71
C ILE A 223 -1.71 3.09 -3.53
N GLN A 224 -0.71 3.05 -4.41
CA GLN A 224 0.35 2.04 -4.36
C GLN A 224 1.20 2.15 -3.09
N ILE A 225 1.56 3.38 -2.70
CA ILE A 225 2.30 3.64 -1.45
C ILE A 225 1.44 3.24 -0.24
N GLY A 226 0.16 3.58 -0.24
CA GLY A 226 -0.79 3.24 0.81
C GLY A 226 -1.09 1.75 0.92
N GLY A 227 -1.28 1.07 -0.22
CA GLY A 227 -1.60 -0.36 -0.31
C GLY A 227 -0.46 -1.26 0.16
N LEU A 228 0.76 -1.01 -0.31
CA LEU A 228 1.96 -1.70 0.17
C LEU A 228 2.28 -1.41 1.64
N GLY A 229 1.78 -0.29 2.15
CA GLY A 229 2.10 0.23 3.47
C GLY A 229 3.42 1.00 3.47
N VAL A 230 3.37 2.23 3.97
CA VAL A 230 4.52 3.15 3.99
C VAL A 230 5.75 2.53 4.64
N MET A 231 5.55 1.77 5.73
CA MET A 231 6.65 1.15 6.45
C MET A 231 7.29 -0.03 5.70
N THR A 232 6.50 -0.77 4.91
CA THR A 232 7.03 -1.83 4.05
C THR A 232 7.95 -1.23 2.99
N LEU A 233 7.51 -0.17 2.32
CA LEU A 233 8.32 0.55 1.33
C LEU A 233 9.57 1.19 1.95
N THR A 234 9.41 1.94 3.03
CA THR A 234 10.55 2.60 3.71
C THR A 234 11.55 1.56 4.22
N SER A 235 11.07 0.46 4.79
CA SER A 235 11.92 -0.63 5.26
C SER A 235 12.61 -1.35 4.12
N PHE A 236 11.92 -1.57 2.99
CA PHE A 236 12.50 -2.11 1.79
C PHE A 236 13.65 -1.23 1.30
N PHE A 237 13.42 0.06 1.11
CA PHE A 237 14.46 1.00 0.68
C PHE A 237 15.62 1.03 1.67
N ALA A 238 15.36 1.15 2.97
CA ALA A 238 16.40 1.17 3.98
C ALA A 238 17.24 -0.11 4.01
N MET A 239 16.61 -1.29 3.97
CA MET A 239 17.33 -2.57 4.05
C MET A 239 17.98 -2.97 2.74
N PHE A 240 17.36 -2.61 1.61
CA PHE A 240 17.84 -2.99 0.29
C PHE A 240 19.07 -2.19 -0.13
N PHE A 241 19.10 -0.91 0.20
CA PHE A 241 20.15 0.01 -0.23
C PHE A 241 21.24 0.26 0.83
N MET A 242 20.88 0.29 2.12
CA MET A 242 21.85 0.62 3.19
C MET A 242 22.62 -0.57 3.75
N GLY A 243 22.20 -1.80 3.53
CA GLY A 243 22.93 -3.01 3.93
C GLY A 243 23.11 -3.25 5.44
N ASN A 244 23.36 -2.24 6.23
CA ASN A 244 23.61 -2.28 7.68
C ASN A 244 22.62 -1.39 8.44
N THR A 245 21.37 -1.80 8.51
CA THR A 245 20.41 -1.16 9.44
C THR A 245 20.73 -1.55 10.89
N SER A 246 20.57 -0.61 11.81
CA SER A 246 20.73 -0.89 13.25
C SER A 246 19.82 -2.05 13.67
N LEU A 247 20.28 -2.88 14.62
CA LEU A 247 19.47 -3.98 15.17
C LEU A 247 18.09 -3.50 15.65
N TYR A 248 18.02 -2.28 16.18
CA TYR A 248 16.77 -1.67 16.61
C TYR A 248 15.80 -1.47 15.41
N ASN A 249 16.28 -0.92 14.29
CA ASN A 249 15.45 -0.74 13.09
C ASN A 249 14.99 -2.09 12.51
N GLN A 250 15.86 -3.11 12.53
CA GLN A 250 15.50 -4.45 12.11
C GLN A 250 14.42 -5.07 13.01
N LEU A 251 14.48 -4.86 14.31
CA LEU A 251 13.47 -5.32 15.27
C LEU A 251 12.12 -4.61 15.03
N VAL A 252 12.13 -3.31 14.81
CA VAL A 252 10.92 -2.53 14.49
C VAL A 252 10.26 -3.06 13.21
N VAL A 253 11.04 -3.26 12.15
CA VAL A 253 10.54 -3.80 10.87
C VAL A 253 10.04 -5.23 11.05
N ARG A 254 10.77 -6.06 11.80
CA ARG A 254 10.35 -7.44 12.09
C ARG A 254 8.98 -7.49 12.76
N ASP A 255 8.77 -6.65 13.77
CA ASP A 255 7.51 -6.62 14.51
C ASP A 255 6.35 -6.11 13.63
N MET A 256 6.62 -5.24 12.65
CA MET A 256 5.63 -4.75 11.69
C MET A 256 5.30 -5.76 10.60
N VAL A 257 6.31 -6.47 10.09
CA VAL A 257 6.16 -7.48 9.02
C VAL A 257 5.83 -8.86 9.61
N SER A 258 5.78 -9.00 10.95
CA SER A 258 5.58 -10.27 11.68
C SER A 258 6.48 -11.40 11.17
N SER A 259 7.72 -11.06 10.82
CA SER A 259 8.70 -12.04 10.37
C SER A 259 9.26 -12.81 11.57
N ASN A 260 9.38 -14.13 11.45
CA ASN A 260 9.88 -15.00 12.53
C ASN A 260 11.40 -14.84 12.77
N SER A 261 12.14 -14.26 11.83
CA SER A 261 13.60 -14.08 11.95
C SER A 261 14.10 -12.80 11.30
N LEU A 262 15.13 -12.19 11.88
CA LEU A 262 15.78 -10.99 11.34
C LEU A 262 16.43 -11.25 9.96
N GLY A 263 16.96 -12.46 9.75
CA GLY A 263 17.65 -12.81 8.51
C GLY A 263 16.73 -12.94 7.29
N SER A 264 15.42 -13.13 7.47
CA SER A 264 14.43 -13.30 6.39
C SER A 264 13.69 -12.01 6.01
N LEU A 265 13.91 -10.90 6.71
CA LEU A 265 13.14 -9.65 6.51
C LEU A 265 13.22 -9.12 5.09
N LEU A 266 14.43 -8.98 4.55
CA LEU A 266 14.60 -8.46 3.18
C LEU A 266 13.95 -9.37 2.15
N SER A 267 14.10 -10.68 2.31
CA SER A 267 13.46 -11.66 1.41
C SER A 267 11.94 -11.55 1.48
N THR A 268 11.36 -11.35 2.67
CA THR A 268 9.92 -11.16 2.85
C THR A 268 9.44 -9.88 2.16
N LEU A 269 10.17 -8.77 2.31
CA LEU A 269 9.85 -7.52 1.62
C LEU A 269 9.93 -7.64 0.09
N LEU A 270 10.95 -8.32 -0.42
CA LEU A 270 11.08 -8.60 -1.86
C LEU A 270 9.94 -9.48 -2.38
N TYR A 271 9.50 -10.46 -1.58
CA TYR A 271 8.33 -11.28 -1.95
C TYR A 271 7.04 -10.45 -1.97
N ILE A 272 6.83 -9.56 -1.01
CA ILE A 272 5.65 -8.66 -1.00
C ILE A 272 5.63 -7.83 -2.27
N LEU A 273 6.72 -7.14 -2.60
CA LEU A 273 6.82 -6.33 -3.83
C LEU A 273 6.65 -7.18 -5.09
N GLY A 274 7.32 -8.34 -5.15
CA GLY A 274 7.22 -9.23 -6.30
C GLY A 274 5.81 -9.77 -6.51
N PHE A 275 5.12 -10.19 -5.45
CA PHE A 275 3.73 -10.64 -5.53
C PHE A 275 2.79 -9.52 -5.98
N THR A 276 2.95 -8.31 -5.44
CA THR A 276 2.16 -7.15 -5.84
C THR A 276 2.29 -6.91 -7.34
N LEU A 277 3.51 -6.73 -7.86
CA LEU A 277 3.75 -6.46 -9.27
C LEU A 277 3.25 -7.60 -10.19
N VAL A 278 3.45 -8.86 -9.80
CA VAL A 278 3.01 -10.01 -10.60
C VAL A 278 1.49 -10.11 -10.63
N ILE A 279 0.82 -9.97 -9.49
CA ILE A 279 -0.64 -10.09 -9.42
C ILE A 279 -1.31 -8.90 -10.13
N GLU A 280 -0.79 -7.68 -9.94
CA GLU A 280 -1.26 -6.49 -10.65
C GLU A 280 -1.04 -6.61 -12.15
N GLY A 281 0.10 -7.13 -12.60
CA GLY A 281 0.38 -7.38 -14.02
C GLY A 281 -0.56 -8.42 -14.64
N ILE A 282 -0.82 -9.53 -13.94
CA ILE A 282 -1.80 -10.54 -14.39
C ILE A 282 -3.21 -9.94 -14.42
N GLY A 283 -3.57 -9.16 -13.39
CA GLY A 283 -4.85 -8.45 -13.32
C GLY A 283 -5.03 -7.46 -14.47
N MET A 284 -4.00 -6.66 -14.78
CA MET A 284 -4.00 -5.73 -15.91
C MET A 284 -4.29 -6.46 -17.22
N VAL A 285 -3.58 -7.56 -17.49
CA VAL A 285 -3.79 -8.37 -18.71
C VAL A 285 -5.21 -8.95 -18.74
N SER A 286 -5.70 -9.49 -17.60
CA SER A 286 -7.05 -10.06 -17.50
C SER A 286 -8.15 -9.03 -17.73
N ILE A 287 -8.00 -7.82 -17.18
CA ILE A 287 -8.95 -6.71 -17.39
C ILE A 287 -8.89 -6.25 -18.84
N TRP A 288 -7.69 -6.07 -19.40
CA TRP A 288 -7.52 -5.66 -20.79
C TRP A 288 -8.18 -6.63 -21.77
N PHE A 289 -8.01 -7.94 -21.60
CA PHE A 289 -8.71 -8.95 -22.42
C PHE A 289 -10.24 -8.83 -22.35
N SER A 290 -10.78 -8.37 -21.21
CA SER A 290 -12.24 -8.21 -21.07
C SER A 290 -12.80 -7.00 -21.80
N ILE A 291 -11.99 -5.93 -21.94
CA ILE A 291 -12.46 -4.65 -22.50
C ILE A 291 -11.98 -4.39 -23.92
N HIS A 292 -11.00 -5.17 -24.40
CA HIS A 292 -10.35 -4.94 -25.70
C HIS A 292 -11.33 -4.85 -26.85
N GLY A 293 -11.29 -3.73 -27.57
CA GLY A 293 -12.11 -3.45 -28.73
C GLY A 293 -13.61 -3.19 -28.45
N THR A 294 -14.04 -3.13 -27.17
CA THR A 294 -15.46 -2.99 -26.82
C THR A 294 -15.84 -1.59 -26.33
N LEU A 295 -14.91 -0.87 -25.69
CA LEU A 295 -15.18 0.45 -25.11
C LEU A 295 -14.93 1.63 -26.07
N GLY A 296 -14.48 1.37 -27.30
CA GLY A 296 -14.15 2.42 -28.28
C GLY A 296 -12.95 3.29 -27.89
N MET A 297 -12.10 2.80 -26.98
CA MET A 297 -10.87 3.45 -26.53
C MET A 297 -9.69 3.07 -27.43
N ASN A 298 -8.68 3.93 -27.49
CA ASN A 298 -7.39 3.58 -28.10
C ASN A 298 -6.61 2.57 -27.24
N LEU A 299 -5.67 1.85 -27.82
CA LEU A 299 -4.89 0.82 -27.12
C LEU A 299 -4.20 1.38 -25.85
N ASP A 300 -3.65 2.59 -25.92
CA ASP A 300 -2.99 3.24 -24.79
C ASP A 300 -3.98 3.57 -23.66
N GLU A 301 -5.19 3.98 -24.02
CA GLU A 301 -6.28 4.26 -23.07
C GLU A 301 -6.80 2.97 -22.43
N GLU A 302 -6.98 1.89 -23.21
CA GLU A 302 -7.36 0.57 -22.70
C GLU A 302 -6.31 0.04 -21.70
N LEU A 303 -5.02 0.15 -22.03
CA LEU A 303 -3.93 -0.28 -21.16
C LEU A 303 -3.86 0.56 -19.90
N ALA A 304 -4.03 1.87 -20.01
CA ALA A 304 -4.08 2.77 -18.85
C ALA A 304 -5.27 2.46 -17.93
N PHE A 305 -6.45 2.22 -18.51
CA PHE A 305 -7.66 1.78 -17.81
C PHE A 305 -7.41 0.46 -17.06
N ALA A 306 -6.89 -0.55 -17.76
CA ALA A 306 -6.62 -1.86 -17.19
C ALA A 306 -5.58 -1.80 -16.06
N ALA A 307 -4.52 -1.01 -16.23
CA ALA A 307 -3.50 -0.80 -15.21
C ALA A 307 -4.08 -0.09 -13.98
N PHE A 308 -4.86 0.99 -14.18
CA PHE A 308 -5.48 1.74 -13.09
C PHE A 308 -6.39 0.85 -12.25
N HIS A 309 -7.32 0.13 -12.89
CA HIS A 309 -8.28 -0.72 -12.20
C HIS A 309 -7.64 -1.95 -11.57
N SER A 310 -6.57 -2.51 -12.16
CA SER A 310 -5.82 -3.62 -11.57
C SER A 310 -5.13 -3.20 -10.27
N ILE A 311 -4.44 -2.06 -10.27
CA ILE A 311 -3.77 -1.52 -9.09
C ILE A 311 -4.80 -1.13 -8.02
N SER A 312 -5.86 -0.40 -8.41
CA SER A 312 -6.93 0.01 -7.51
C SER A 312 -7.64 -1.18 -6.86
N ALA A 313 -7.88 -2.26 -7.62
CA ALA A 313 -8.53 -3.48 -7.13
C ALA A 313 -7.61 -4.29 -6.20
N PHE A 314 -6.35 -4.52 -6.57
CA PHE A 314 -5.42 -5.28 -5.73
C PHE A 314 -5.08 -4.54 -4.44
N CYS A 315 -4.90 -3.22 -4.51
CA CYS A 315 -4.70 -2.39 -3.33
C CYS A 315 -5.98 -2.21 -2.51
N ASN A 316 -7.16 -2.63 -2.99
CA ASN A 316 -8.47 -2.41 -2.38
C ASN A 316 -8.81 -0.92 -2.23
N ALA A 317 -8.56 -0.12 -3.26
CA ALA A 317 -8.68 1.33 -3.20
C ALA A 317 -10.03 1.86 -3.71
N GLY A 318 -10.74 1.15 -4.58
CA GLY A 318 -12.07 1.52 -5.06
C GLY A 318 -12.16 2.72 -6.00
N PHE A 319 -11.02 3.31 -6.37
CA PHE A 319 -10.98 4.39 -7.34
C PHE A 319 -11.21 3.84 -8.75
N SER A 320 -12.01 4.56 -9.53
CA SER A 320 -12.27 4.25 -10.95
C SER A 320 -12.05 5.50 -11.81
N THR A 321 -11.65 5.27 -13.04
CA THR A 321 -11.57 6.32 -14.08
C THR A 321 -12.90 6.52 -14.82
N LEU A 322 -13.94 5.78 -14.44
CA LEU A 322 -15.29 5.91 -15.00
C LEU A 322 -16.19 6.72 -14.06
N SER A 323 -17.00 7.58 -14.62
CA SER A 323 -18.07 8.24 -13.89
C SER A 323 -19.11 7.21 -13.45
N GLY A 324 -19.54 7.27 -12.18
CA GLY A 324 -20.40 6.24 -11.59
C GLY A 324 -19.70 4.92 -11.25
N ASN A 325 -18.36 4.91 -11.17
CA ASN A 325 -17.55 3.74 -10.87
C ASN A 325 -17.74 2.62 -11.91
N LEU A 326 -17.71 1.34 -11.53
CA LEU A 326 -17.96 0.20 -12.43
C LEU A 326 -19.46 -0.05 -12.70
N GLY A 327 -20.37 0.77 -12.14
CA GLY A 327 -21.78 0.83 -12.49
C GLY A 327 -22.07 1.59 -13.79
N ASN A 328 -21.05 2.09 -14.47
CA ASN A 328 -21.19 2.77 -15.74
C ASN A 328 -21.80 1.83 -16.79
N PRO A 329 -22.86 2.24 -17.53
CA PRO A 329 -23.52 1.40 -18.56
C PRO A 329 -22.58 0.83 -19.60
N MET A 330 -21.46 1.52 -19.91
CA MET A 330 -20.46 1.04 -20.88
C MET A 330 -19.83 -0.29 -20.47
N VAL A 331 -19.73 -0.56 -19.16
CA VAL A 331 -19.04 -1.75 -18.62
C VAL A 331 -20.02 -2.79 -18.08
N MET A 332 -21.27 -2.38 -17.78
CA MET A 332 -22.29 -3.27 -17.21
C MET A 332 -22.80 -4.33 -18.19
N THR A 333 -22.76 -4.05 -19.49
CA THR A 333 -23.24 -4.95 -20.53
C THR A 333 -22.10 -5.81 -21.07
N ASN A 334 -22.25 -7.14 -21.02
CA ASN A 334 -21.34 -8.14 -21.61
C ASN A 334 -19.92 -8.26 -21.04
N HIS A 335 -19.59 -7.60 -19.90
CA HIS A 335 -18.24 -7.63 -19.31
C HIS A 335 -18.17 -8.40 -17.98
N ASN A 336 -18.87 -9.52 -17.84
CA ASN A 336 -18.83 -10.33 -16.60
C ASN A 336 -17.42 -10.71 -16.18
N TRP A 337 -16.51 -10.95 -17.14
CA TRP A 337 -15.12 -11.29 -16.84
C TRP A 337 -14.36 -10.15 -16.14
N LEU A 338 -14.68 -8.90 -16.43
CA LEU A 338 -14.14 -7.74 -15.73
C LEU A 338 -14.48 -7.80 -14.24
N PHE A 339 -15.75 -7.98 -13.89
CA PHE A 339 -16.23 -8.04 -12.51
C PHE A 339 -15.61 -9.22 -11.75
N VAL A 340 -15.49 -10.38 -12.40
CA VAL A 340 -14.82 -11.55 -11.83
C VAL A 340 -13.35 -11.29 -11.59
N SER A 341 -12.64 -10.71 -12.56
CA SER A 341 -11.21 -10.39 -12.45
C SER A 341 -10.93 -9.39 -11.32
N VAL A 342 -11.72 -8.32 -11.25
CA VAL A 342 -11.64 -7.31 -10.19
C VAL A 342 -11.92 -7.95 -8.82
N SER A 343 -12.97 -8.80 -8.71
CA SER A 343 -13.28 -9.52 -7.46
C SER A 343 -12.11 -10.40 -6.99
N PHE A 344 -11.46 -11.13 -7.90
CA PHE A 344 -10.29 -11.94 -7.54
C PHE A 344 -9.11 -11.10 -7.09
N LEU A 345 -8.84 -9.95 -7.73
CA LEU A 345 -7.79 -9.02 -7.31
C LEU A 345 -8.05 -8.49 -5.89
N ILE A 346 -9.29 -8.08 -5.60
CA ILE A 346 -9.73 -7.63 -4.27
C ILE A 346 -9.50 -8.72 -3.22
N ILE A 347 -9.90 -9.96 -3.51
CA ILE A 347 -9.73 -11.08 -2.59
C ILE A 347 -8.24 -11.34 -2.33
N LEU A 348 -7.41 -11.36 -3.38
CA LEU A 348 -5.97 -11.59 -3.25
C LEU A 348 -5.28 -10.49 -2.45
N GLY A 349 -5.62 -9.22 -2.68
CA GLY A 349 -5.14 -8.09 -1.89
C GLY A 349 -5.59 -8.15 -0.43
N GLY A 350 -6.87 -8.50 -0.21
CA GLY A 350 -7.51 -8.54 1.11
C GLY A 350 -7.12 -9.74 1.99
N ILE A 351 -6.58 -10.83 1.45
CA ILE A 351 -6.20 -12.02 2.24
C ILE A 351 -5.02 -11.73 3.17
N GLY A 352 -4.02 -10.97 2.71
CA GLY A 352 -2.84 -10.61 3.47
C GLY A 352 -1.54 -11.23 2.97
N PHE A 353 -0.47 -10.43 2.98
CA PHE A 353 0.84 -10.81 2.45
C PHE A 353 1.45 -12.05 3.13
N PRO A 354 1.36 -12.27 4.46
CA PRO A 354 1.88 -13.48 5.09
C PRO A 354 1.22 -14.76 4.57
N ILE A 355 -0.05 -14.67 4.18
CA ILE A 355 -0.79 -15.81 3.63
C ILE A 355 -0.37 -16.06 2.20
N LEU A 356 -0.16 -15.01 1.38
CA LEU A 356 0.38 -15.15 0.02
C LEU A 356 1.79 -15.77 0.03
N VAL A 357 2.65 -15.38 0.98
CA VAL A 357 3.97 -15.99 1.17
C VAL A 357 3.85 -17.45 1.57
N ASN A 358 2.95 -17.79 2.51
CA ASN A 358 2.70 -19.18 2.91
C ASN A 358 2.11 -20.00 1.75
N PHE A 359 1.22 -19.42 0.96
CA PHE A 359 0.66 -20.07 -0.24
C PHE A 359 1.74 -20.40 -1.27
N LYS A 360 2.70 -19.49 -1.52
CA LYS A 360 3.88 -19.79 -2.35
C LYS A 360 4.61 -21.02 -1.85
N ASP A 361 4.86 -21.11 -0.54
CA ASP A 361 5.58 -22.25 0.03
C ASP A 361 4.80 -23.56 -0.14
N ILE A 362 3.47 -23.50 -0.01
CA ILE A 362 2.56 -24.63 -0.26
C ILE A 362 2.62 -25.06 -1.73
N VAL A 363 2.49 -24.09 -2.67
CA VAL A 363 2.54 -24.37 -4.11
C VAL A 363 3.90 -24.96 -4.51
N LEU A 364 5.00 -24.36 -4.07
CA LEU A 364 6.33 -24.86 -4.36
C LEU A 364 6.57 -26.26 -3.78
N TYR A 365 6.03 -26.56 -2.60
CA TYR A 365 6.11 -27.90 -2.02
C TYR A 365 5.37 -28.90 -2.90
N HIS A 366 4.12 -28.64 -3.29
CA HIS A 366 3.34 -29.54 -4.13
C HIS A 366 3.94 -29.69 -5.53
N LEU A 367 4.45 -28.59 -6.10
CA LEU A 367 5.11 -28.62 -7.40
C LEU A 367 6.40 -29.46 -7.37
N ARG A 368 7.23 -29.29 -6.35
CA ARG A 368 8.44 -30.10 -6.15
C ARG A 368 8.10 -31.57 -5.91
N HIS A 369 7.01 -31.83 -5.17
CA HIS A 369 6.55 -33.19 -4.92
C HIS A 369 6.00 -33.85 -6.19
N PHE A 370 5.23 -33.11 -6.98
CA PHE A 370 4.75 -33.53 -8.29
C PHE A 370 5.89 -33.81 -9.27
N TRP A 371 6.89 -32.96 -9.37
CA TRP A 371 8.08 -33.17 -10.19
C TRP A 371 8.88 -34.38 -9.72
N ARG A 372 9.04 -34.60 -8.41
CA ARG A 372 9.66 -35.80 -7.86
C ARG A 372 8.86 -37.06 -8.21
N PHE A 373 7.53 -37.00 -8.07
CA PHE A 373 6.65 -38.10 -8.45
C PHE A 373 6.80 -38.50 -9.93
N ILE A 374 6.80 -37.51 -10.82
CA ILE A 374 7.03 -37.74 -12.26
C ILE A 374 8.39 -38.40 -12.49
N ARG A 375 9.44 -37.94 -11.79
CA ARG A 375 10.82 -38.43 -11.98
C ARG A 375 11.07 -39.79 -11.33
N THR A 376 10.51 -40.05 -10.14
CA THR A 376 10.83 -41.25 -9.34
C THR A 376 9.69 -42.26 -9.32
N ARG A 377 8.48 -41.92 -9.77
CA ARG A 377 7.25 -42.74 -9.68
C ARG A 377 6.93 -43.27 -8.27
N LYS A 378 7.60 -42.77 -7.22
CA LYS A 378 7.36 -43.13 -5.83
C LYS A 378 6.60 -42.02 -5.11
N LEU A 379 5.45 -42.37 -4.49
CA LEU A 379 4.65 -41.45 -3.69
C LEU A 379 5.18 -41.45 -2.25
N GLU A 380 6.14 -40.56 -1.95
CA GLU A 380 6.61 -40.35 -0.58
C GLU A 380 5.61 -39.45 0.18
N ARG A 381 4.86 -40.06 1.10
CA ARG A 381 3.97 -39.30 2.02
C ARG A 381 4.79 -38.72 3.17
N HIS A 382 5.51 -37.64 2.94
CA HIS A 382 6.03 -36.86 4.05
C HIS A 382 4.91 -35.97 4.64
N LYS A 383 4.47 -36.28 5.86
CA LYS A 383 3.58 -35.41 6.63
C LYS A 383 4.37 -34.20 7.11
N VAL A 384 4.30 -33.08 6.36
CA VAL A 384 4.87 -31.80 6.79
C VAL A 384 3.86 -31.11 7.69
N HIS A 385 4.04 -31.26 9.01
CA HIS A 385 3.11 -30.74 10.03
C HIS A 385 3.00 -29.20 10.09
N HIS A 386 3.91 -28.45 9.43
CA HIS A 386 3.97 -26.98 9.49
C HIS A 386 3.65 -26.27 8.17
N LEU A 387 3.15 -26.98 7.16
CA LEU A 387 2.89 -26.37 5.84
C LEU A 387 1.77 -25.32 5.88
N TYR A 388 0.75 -25.56 6.71
CA TYR A 388 -0.39 -24.66 6.89
C TYR A 388 -0.35 -23.97 8.26
N ASN A 389 -0.10 -22.66 8.27
CA ASN A 389 -0.16 -21.87 9.49
C ASN A 389 -1.60 -21.75 10.00
N LEU A 390 -1.80 -21.73 11.33
CA LEU A 390 -3.13 -21.57 11.95
C LEU A 390 -3.83 -20.30 11.44
N ASN A 391 -3.09 -19.19 11.36
CA ASN A 391 -3.60 -17.92 10.84
C ASN A 391 -4.10 -18.04 9.38
N THR A 392 -3.37 -18.75 8.52
CA THR A 392 -3.76 -19.00 7.12
C THR A 392 -5.07 -19.76 7.04
N LYS A 393 -5.24 -20.83 7.85
CA LYS A 393 -6.49 -21.61 7.87
C LYS A 393 -7.69 -20.76 8.31
N ILE A 394 -7.55 -20.02 9.39
CA ILE A 394 -8.64 -19.18 9.93
C ILE A 394 -9.05 -18.13 8.89
N VAL A 395 -8.09 -17.39 8.33
CA VAL A 395 -8.41 -16.31 7.38
C VAL A 395 -9.04 -16.86 6.10
N LEU A 396 -8.53 -17.96 5.53
CA LEU A 396 -9.10 -18.54 4.31
C LEU A 396 -10.52 -19.04 4.52
N ILE A 397 -10.78 -19.77 5.63
CA ILE A 397 -12.12 -20.29 5.94
C ILE A 397 -13.09 -19.14 6.18
N MET A 398 -12.71 -18.14 6.99
CA MET A 398 -13.59 -17.01 7.27
C MET A 398 -13.84 -16.15 6.03
N THR A 399 -12.81 -15.95 5.18
CA THR A 399 -12.96 -15.22 3.91
C THR A 399 -13.94 -15.94 3.00
N PHE A 400 -13.79 -17.25 2.82
CA PHE A 400 -14.69 -18.06 2.00
C PHE A 400 -16.13 -18.02 2.55
N LEU A 401 -16.29 -18.20 3.84
CA LEU A 401 -17.59 -18.20 4.49
C LEU A 401 -18.32 -16.86 4.36
N LEU A 402 -17.62 -15.74 4.59
CA LEU A 402 -18.18 -14.38 4.43
C LEU A 402 -18.55 -14.09 2.98
N LEU A 403 -17.75 -14.53 1.99
CA LEU A 403 -18.06 -14.37 0.58
C LEU A 403 -19.31 -15.18 0.19
N VAL A 404 -19.39 -16.44 0.61
CA VAL A 404 -20.56 -17.29 0.29
C VAL A 404 -21.83 -16.73 0.92
N ILE A 405 -21.79 -16.42 2.23
CA ILE A 405 -22.97 -15.87 2.94
C ILE A 405 -23.36 -14.53 2.34
N GLY A 406 -22.39 -13.63 2.07
CA GLY A 406 -22.66 -12.33 1.47
C GLY A 406 -23.27 -12.45 0.07
N THR A 407 -22.72 -13.31 -0.79
CA THR A 407 -23.25 -13.54 -2.14
C THR A 407 -24.68 -14.09 -2.11
N LEU A 408 -24.94 -15.08 -1.26
CA LEU A 408 -26.28 -15.67 -1.14
C LEU A 408 -27.29 -14.66 -0.57
N ALA A 409 -26.91 -13.88 0.42
CA ALA A 409 -27.78 -12.86 1.01
C ALA A 409 -28.12 -11.75 0.00
N ILE A 410 -27.14 -11.20 -0.71
CA ILE A 410 -27.35 -10.17 -1.73
C ILE A 410 -28.17 -10.73 -2.90
N ALA A 411 -27.86 -11.94 -3.37
CA ALA A 411 -28.67 -12.58 -4.39
C ALA A 411 -30.12 -12.76 -3.93
N ALA A 412 -30.36 -13.19 -2.69
CA ALA A 412 -31.73 -13.40 -2.19
C ALA A 412 -32.55 -12.10 -2.11
N PHE A 413 -31.93 -10.99 -1.69
CA PHE A 413 -32.64 -9.72 -1.50
C PHE A 413 -32.79 -8.91 -2.78
N GLU A 414 -31.79 -8.95 -3.69
CA GLU A 414 -31.75 -8.10 -4.89
C GLU A 414 -32.15 -8.82 -6.18
N TRP A 415 -32.47 -10.13 -6.14
CA TRP A 415 -32.77 -10.92 -7.34
C TRP A 415 -33.87 -10.35 -8.21
N ASN A 416 -34.94 -9.86 -7.57
CA ASN A 416 -36.10 -9.26 -8.23
C ASN A 416 -36.18 -7.74 -8.04
N ALA A 417 -35.20 -7.13 -7.36
CA ALA A 417 -35.09 -5.69 -7.14
C ALA A 417 -34.03 -5.08 -8.10
N SER A 418 -32.86 -4.72 -7.62
CA SER A 418 -31.82 -4.05 -8.42
C SER A 418 -31.27 -4.92 -9.56
N PHE A 419 -31.35 -6.24 -9.47
CA PHE A 419 -30.93 -7.17 -10.53
C PHE A 419 -32.09 -7.59 -11.46
N ALA A 420 -33.29 -7.00 -11.30
CA ALA A 420 -34.41 -7.30 -12.17
C ALA A 420 -34.07 -7.03 -13.65
N GLY A 421 -34.44 -7.98 -14.53
CA GLY A 421 -34.15 -7.85 -15.97
C GLY A 421 -32.77 -8.32 -16.42
N MET A 422 -31.82 -8.58 -15.51
CA MET A 422 -30.52 -9.13 -15.88
C MET A 422 -30.60 -10.64 -16.17
N PRO A 423 -29.76 -11.18 -17.09
CA PRO A 423 -29.57 -12.62 -17.26
C PRO A 423 -29.13 -13.30 -15.97
N VAL A 424 -29.44 -14.58 -15.78
CA VAL A 424 -29.12 -15.34 -14.55
C VAL A 424 -27.62 -15.35 -14.26
N ALA A 425 -26.77 -15.46 -15.28
CA ALA A 425 -25.31 -15.45 -15.12
C ALA A 425 -24.84 -14.09 -14.60
N ASP A 426 -25.39 -12.99 -15.11
CA ASP A 426 -25.04 -11.64 -14.70
C ASP A 426 -25.49 -11.38 -13.25
N LYS A 427 -26.68 -11.85 -12.86
CA LYS A 427 -27.17 -11.76 -11.47
C LYS A 427 -26.21 -12.39 -10.48
N TRP A 428 -25.72 -13.60 -10.75
CA TRP A 428 -24.73 -14.26 -9.89
C TRP A 428 -23.39 -13.53 -9.88
N THR A 429 -22.92 -13.05 -11.02
CA THR A 429 -21.69 -12.27 -11.11
C THR A 429 -21.80 -10.98 -10.31
N GLN A 430 -22.92 -10.26 -10.45
CA GLN A 430 -23.18 -9.04 -9.71
C GLN A 430 -23.35 -9.28 -8.21
N ALA A 431 -24.04 -10.35 -7.80
CA ALA A 431 -24.15 -10.72 -6.38
C ALA A 431 -22.79 -11.04 -5.76
N PHE A 432 -21.92 -11.79 -6.48
CA PHE A 432 -20.56 -12.10 -6.03
C PHE A 432 -19.68 -10.86 -5.96
N PHE A 433 -19.74 -9.99 -6.98
CA PHE A 433 -19.00 -8.73 -7.01
C PHE A 433 -19.41 -7.82 -5.84
N ASN A 434 -20.72 -7.62 -5.66
CA ASN A 434 -21.25 -6.77 -4.59
C ASN A 434 -21.09 -7.39 -3.18
N ALA A 435 -20.83 -8.69 -3.05
CA ALA A 435 -20.41 -9.32 -1.79
C ALA A 435 -18.90 -9.15 -1.53
N THR A 436 -18.11 -9.01 -2.58
CA THR A 436 -16.65 -8.84 -2.49
C THR A 436 -16.26 -7.40 -2.21
N CYS A 437 -16.90 -6.43 -2.86
CA CYS A 437 -16.58 -5.01 -2.76
C CYS A 437 -16.69 -4.41 -1.35
N PRO A 438 -17.73 -4.72 -0.53
CA PRO A 438 -17.80 -4.23 0.85
C PRO A 438 -16.64 -4.68 1.72
N ARG A 439 -15.93 -5.72 1.33
CA ARG A 439 -14.73 -6.18 2.04
C ARG A 439 -13.50 -5.32 1.74
N THR A 440 -13.69 -4.01 1.91
CA THR A 440 -12.69 -2.93 1.85
C THR A 440 -12.15 -2.60 0.45
N ALA A 441 -12.97 -2.78 -0.60
CA ALA A 441 -12.56 -2.43 -1.96
C ALA A 441 -13.29 -1.23 -2.56
N GLY A 442 -14.52 -0.93 -2.13
CA GLY A 442 -15.24 0.29 -2.47
C GLY A 442 -15.77 0.41 -3.90
N PHE A 443 -15.53 -0.55 -4.77
CA PHE A 443 -16.15 -0.55 -6.09
C PHE A 443 -17.64 -0.79 -5.99
N SER A 444 -18.41 -0.17 -6.87
CA SER A 444 -19.85 -0.38 -7.01
C SER A 444 -20.19 -0.67 -8.48
N SER A 445 -21.03 -1.65 -8.70
CA SER A 445 -21.60 -1.97 -10.02
C SER A 445 -23.05 -1.49 -10.16
N VAL A 446 -23.67 -1.14 -9.06
CA VAL A 446 -25.03 -0.61 -8.97
C VAL A 446 -25.03 0.64 -8.06
N ASP A 447 -26.02 1.50 -8.22
CA ASP A 447 -26.20 2.60 -7.29
C ASP A 447 -26.61 2.03 -5.90
N LEU A 448 -25.70 2.16 -4.94
CA LEU A 448 -25.89 1.63 -3.58
C LEU A 448 -27.09 2.28 -2.88
N ALA A 449 -27.47 3.51 -3.23
CA ALA A 449 -28.62 4.17 -2.68
C ALA A 449 -29.95 3.54 -3.12
N SER A 450 -29.96 2.77 -4.22
CA SER A 450 -31.12 2.04 -4.73
C SER A 450 -31.31 0.65 -4.11
N LEU A 451 -30.34 0.16 -3.33
CA LEU A 451 -30.41 -1.16 -2.71
C LEU A 451 -31.41 -1.21 -1.57
N SER A 452 -31.98 -2.41 -1.34
CA SER A 452 -32.88 -2.64 -0.22
C SER A 452 -32.20 -2.44 1.14
N VAL A 453 -32.96 -2.04 2.15
CA VAL A 453 -32.43 -1.81 3.51
C VAL A 453 -31.78 -3.08 4.06
N GLN A 454 -32.33 -4.26 3.74
CA GLN A 454 -31.76 -5.55 4.12
C GLN A 454 -30.37 -5.76 3.55
N THR A 455 -30.19 -5.45 2.27
CA THR A 455 -28.88 -5.50 1.60
C THR A 455 -27.91 -4.50 2.22
N LEU A 456 -28.33 -3.27 2.52
CA LEU A 456 -27.50 -2.27 3.19
C LEU A 456 -27.03 -2.74 4.58
N LEU A 457 -27.86 -3.43 5.35
CA LEU A 457 -27.46 -4.02 6.64
C LEU A 457 -26.41 -5.12 6.45
N VAL A 458 -26.55 -5.98 5.44
CA VAL A 458 -25.52 -6.97 5.09
C VAL A 458 -24.22 -6.28 4.69
N TYR A 459 -24.29 -5.21 3.87
CA TYR A 459 -23.14 -4.40 3.50
C TYR A 459 -22.43 -3.82 4.72
N LEU A 460 -23.15 -3.23 5.67
CA LEU A 460 -22.56 -2.68 6.91
C LEU A 460 -21.75 -3.73 7.67
N VAL A 461 -22.28 -4.95 7.82
CA VAL A 461 -21.57 -6.04 8.49
C VAL A 461 -20.34 -6.47 7.70
N LEU A 462 -20.45 -6.64 6.36
CA LEU A 462 -19.33 -7.03 5.50
C LEU A 462 -18.24 -5.94 5.44
N MET A 463 -18.60 -4.65 5.46
CA MET A 463 -17.68 -3.53 5.53
C MET A 463 -16.92 -3.48 6.84
N TRP A 464 -17.62 -3.68 7.96
CA TRP A 464 -17.03 -3.67 9.29
C TRP A 464 -16.04 -4.82 9.50
N ILE A 465 -16.35 -6.02 8.95
CA ILE A 465 -15.45 -7.18 8.92
C ILE A 465 -14.54 -7.06 7.68
N GLY A 466 -13.40 -6.38 7.83
CA GLY A 466 -12.45 -6.14 6.76
C GLY A 466 -11.67 -7.38 6.32
N GLY A 467 -10.47 -7.17 5.79
CA GLY A 467 -9.60 -8.26 5.31
C GLY A 467 -8.71 -8.88 6.38
N GLY A 468 -7.76 -9.71 5.94
CA GLY A 468 -6.76 -10.35 6.78
C GLY A 468 -5.78 -9.38 7.41
N ALA A 469 -5.08 -9.80 8.45
CA ALA A 469 -4.01 -9.01 9.03
C ALA A 469 -2.85 -8.85 8.03
N GLN A 470 -2.24 -7.66 7.99
CA GLN A 470 -1.18 -7.30 7.05
C GLN A 470 -1.59 -7.48 5.57
N SER A 471 -2.81 -7.08 5.26
CA SER A 471 -3.34 -6.96 3.90
C SER A 471 -3.45 -5.50 3.49
N THR A 472 -3.79 -5.28 2.23
CA THR A 472 -4.17 -3.95 1.71
C THR A 472 -5.49 -3.44 2.32
N ALA A 473 -6.36 -4.34 2.79
CA ALA A 473 -7.65 -4.08 3.39
C ALA A 473 -7.56 -3.40 4.77
N GLY A 474 -8.56 -2.58 5.13
CA GLY A 474 -8.73 -1.94 6.45
C GLY A 474 -9.69 -2.67 7.39
N GLY A 475 -10.39 -1.93 8.23
CA GLY A 475 -11.43 -2.43 9.13
C GLY A 475 -10.96 -3.34 10.25
N VAL A 476 -11.94 -3.94 10.97
CA VAL A 476 -11.68 -5.01 11.94
C VAL A 476 -11.21 -6.24 11.18
N LYS A 477 -9.99 -6.68 11.46
CA LYS A 477 -9.39 -7.78 10.71
C LYS A 477 -10.17 -9.08 10.91
N VAL A 478 -10.33 -9.86 9.82
CA VAL A 478 -11.04 -11.16 9.81
C VAL A 478 -10.56 -12.08 10.92
N ASN A 479 -9.23 -12.14 11.16
CA ASN A 479 -8.69 -12.96 12.26
C ASN A 479 -9.10 -12.45 13.66
N ALA A 480 -9.17 -11.13 13.87
CA ALA A 480 -9.64 -10.60 15.14
C ALA A 480 -11.13 -10.94 15.36
N PHE A 481 -11.96 -10.76 14.33
CA PHE A 481 -13.37 -11.15 14.37
C PHE A 481 -13.53 -12.65 14.60
N ALA A 482 -12.78 -13.49 13.89
CA ALA A 482 -12.82 -14.95 14.08
C ALA A 482 -12.46 -15.35 15.51
N VAL A 483 -11.43 -14.73 16.12
CA VAL A 483 -11.03 -14.99 17.51
C VAL A 483 -12.15 -14.62 18.49
N VAL A 484 -12.84 -13.49 18.26
CA VAL A 484 -13.98 -13.07 19.10
C VAL A 484 -15.13 -14.07 19.01
N VAL A 485 -15.49 -14.50 17.79
CA VAL A 485 -16.55 -15.52 17.59
C VAL A 485 -16.16 -16.85 18.24
N LEU A 486 -14.93 -17.29 18.08
CA LEU A 486 -14.44 -18.53 18.70
C LEU A 486 -14.43 -18.45 20.23
N ASN A 487 -14.06 -17.30 20.78
CA ASN A 487 -14.12 -17.06 22.22
C ASN A 487 -15.57 -17.09 22.73
N LEU A 488 -16.50 -16.46 22.00
CA LEU A 488 -17.94 -16.53 22.34
C LEU A 488 -18.44 -17.97 22.35
N VAL A 489 -18.08 -18.77 21.33
CA VAL A 489 -18.46 -20.19 21.26
C VAL A 489 -17.85 -20.99 22.42
N ALA A 490 -16.58 -20.69 22.80
CA ALA A 490 -15.95 -21.35 23.96
C ALA A 490 -16.65 -21.04 25.26
N VAL A 491 -17.04 -19.76 25.50
CA VAL A 491 -17.81 -19.33 26.66
C VAL A 491 -19.18 -20.02 26.71
N LEU A 492 -19.90 -20.08 25.58
CA LEU A 492 -21.21 -20.76 25.50
C LEU A 492 -21.10 -22.28 25.74
N ARG A 493 -19.94 -22.87 25.42
CA ARG A 493 -19.67 -24.30 25.69
C ARG A 493 -19.11 -24.55 27.09
N GLY A 494 -18.86 -23.52 27.89
CA GLY A 494 -18.27 -23.64 29.22
C GLY A 494 -16.80 -24.11 29.21
N THR A 495 -16.05 -23.92 28.09
CA THR A 495 -14.66 -24.30 28.02
C THR A 495 -13.76 -23.12 28.44
N GLU A 496 -12.78 -23.37 29.32
CA GLU A 496 -11.84 -22.34 29.78
C GLU A 496 -10.86 -21.91 28.70
N ARG A 497 -10.60 -22.78 27.72
CA ARG A 497 -9.62 -22.57 26.65
C ARG A 497 -10.29 -22.50 25.29
N VAL A 498 -9.76 -21.62 24.46
CA VAL A 498 -10.20 -21.50 23.06
C VAL A 498 -9.29 -22.35 22.20
N GLU A 499 -9.78 -23.49 21.75
CA GLU A 499 -9.02 -24.46 20.95
C GLU A 499 -9.56 -24.50 19.51
N VAL A 500 -8.65 -24.42 18.53
CA VAL A 500 -8.96 -24.45 17.10
C VAL A 500 -7.92 -25.25 16.33
N PHE A 501 -8.35 -26.22 15.53
CA PHE A 501 -7.47 -27.10 14.71
C PHE A 501 -6.36 -27.77 15.53
N GLY A 502 -6.66 -28.19 16.77
CA GLY A 502 -5.70 -28.84 17.67
C GLY A 502 -4.65 -27.90 18.24
N ARG A 503 -4.93 -26.60 18.33
CA ARG A 503 -4.07 -25.59 18.96
C ARG A 503 -4.89 -24.66 19.84
N GLU A 504 -4.32 -24.26 20.96
CA GLU A 504 -4.87 -23.27 21.87
C GLU A 504 -4.52 -21.86 21.41
N LEU A 505 -5.49 -20.93 21.46
CA LEU A 505 -5.25 -19.52 21.20
C LEU A 505 -4.70 -18.81 22.44
N SER A 506 -3.70 -17.97 22.27
CA SER A 506 -3.10 -17.23 23.38
C SER A 506 -4.08 -16.21 23.98
N HIS A 507 -4.09 -16.07 25.30
CA HIS A 507 -4.89 -15.07 26.02
C HIS A 507 -4.66 -13.64 25.52
N ASP A 508 -3.42 -13.31 25.13
CA ASP A 508 -3.08 -12.01 24.55
C ASP A 508 -3.81 -11.76 23.22
N SER A 509 -3.94 -12.78 22.37
CA SER A 509 -4.69 -12.67 21.11
C SER A 509 -6.17 -12.42 21.35
N ILE A 510 -6.78 -13.14 22.30
CA ILE A 510 -8.19 -12.98 22.67
C ILE A 510 -8.44 -11.58 23.23
N ARG A 511 -7.61 -11.13 24.18
CA ARG A 511 -7.72 -9.80 24.80
C ARG A 511 -7.58 -8.67 23.78
N ARG A 512 -6.59 -8.75 22.88
CA ARG A 512 -6.39 -7.74 21.83
C ARG A 512 -7.54 -7.73 20.83
N SER A 513 -8.08 -8.90 20.45
CA SER A 513 -9.21 -8.98 19.52
C SER A 513 -10.48 -8.38 20.12
N ASN A 514 -10.81 -8.69 21.37
CA ASN A 514 -11.94 -8.09 22.07
C ASN A 514 -11.77 -6.56 22.19
N ALA A 515 -10.59 -6.07 22.56
CA ALA A 515 -10.31 -4.64 22.64
C ALA A 515 -10.48 -3.95 21.27
N THR A 516 -10.04 -4.59 20.16
CA THR A 516 -10.21 -4.04 18.81
C THR A 516 -11.68 -3.85 18.45
N VAL A 517 -12.52 -4.86 18.73
CA VAL A 517 -13.96 -4.81 18.45
C VAL A 517 -14.63 -3.71 19.27
N VAL A 518 -14.41 -3.68 20.59
CA VAL A 518 -15.02 -2.67 21.46
C VAL A 518 -14.60 -1.27 21.07
N MET A 519 -13.30 -1.05 20.80
CA MET A 519 -12.79 0.26 20.39
C MET A 519 -13.36 0.69 19.02
N SER A 520 -13.48 -0.23 18.06
CA SER A 520 -14.04 0.11 16.75
C SER A 520 -15.50 0.57 16.87
N LEU A 521 -16.33 -0.13 17.65
CA LEU A 521 -17.72 0.25 17.89
C LEU A 521 -17.83 1.58 18.64
N SER A 522 -16.97 1.82 19.64
CA SER A 522 -16.95 3.08 20.41
C SER A 522 -16.58 4.27 19.52
N VAL A 523 -15.58 4.11 18.66
CA VAL A 523 -15.18 5.16 17.72
C VAL A 523 -16.26 5.40 16.67
N LEU A 524 -16.87 4.35 16.12
CA LEU A 524 -17.99 4.49 15.19
C LEU A 524 -19.13 5.29 15.82
N PHE A 525 -19.56 4.92 17.02
CA PHE A 525 -20.62 5.62 17.72
C PHE A 525 -20.30 7.10 17.91
N LEU A 526 -19.08 7.43 18.37
CA LEU A 526 -18.63 8.80 18.57
C LEU A 526 -18.66 9.62 17.26
N PHE A 527 -18.14 9.07 16.18
CA PHE A 527 -18.07 9.77 14.90
C PHE A 527 -19.45 9.92 14.24
N ILE A 528 -20.31 8.90 14.31
CA ILE A 528 -21.71 8.99 13.86
C ILE A 528 -22.45 10.11 14.63
N PHE A 529 -22.25 10.16 15.96
CA PHE A 529 -22.86 11.20 16.80
C PHE A 529 -22.39 12.60 16.40
N ILE A 530 -21.07 12.82 16.21
CA ILE A 530 -20.55 14.12 15.79
C ILE A 530 -21.01 14.46 14.37
N LEU A 531 -20.99 13.50 13.43
CA LEU A 531 -21.41 13.73 12.06
C LEU A 531 -22.91 14.05 11.96
N SER A 532 -23.75 13.44 12.80
CA SER A 532 -25.18 13.75 12.87
C SER A 532 -25.47 15.17 13.37
N MET A 533 -24.57 15.76 14.15
CA MET A 533 -24.68 17.16 14.57
C MET A 533 -24.27 18.13 13.45
N LEU A 534 -23.31 17.73 12.61
CA LEU A 534 -22.82 18.55 11.50
C LEU A 534 -23.73 18.48 10.27
N GLU A 535 -24.38 17.34 10.04
CA GLU A 535 -25.23 17.07 8.87
C GLU A 535 -26.67 16.66 9.30
N PRO A 536 -27.46 17.59 9.87
CA PRO A 536 -28.79 17.26 10.43
C PRO A 536 -29.81 16.87 9.36
N GLN A 537 -29.55 17.17 8.07
CA GLN A 537 -30.44 16.82 6.96
C GLN A 537 -30.20 15.40 6.41
N ALA A 538 -29.05 14.79 6.73
CA ALA A 538 -28.71 13.47 6.23
C ALA A 538 -29.42 12.36 7.02
N SER A 539 -29.82 11.29 6.34
CA SER A 539 -30.41 10.13 7.00
C SER A 539 -29.40 9.42 7.89
N LEU A 540 -29.85 8.90 9.05
CA LEU A 540 -28.98 8.15 9.97
C LEU A 540 -28.33 6.95 9.28
N MET A 541 -29.03 6.29 8.34
CA MET A 541 -28.48 5.18 7.56
C MET A 541 -27.30 5.64 6.70
N ALA A 542 -27.42 6.76 5.99
CA ALA A 542 -26.35 7.30 5.16
C ALA A 542 -25.14 7.71 6.01
N LEU A 543 -25.36 8.40 7.15
CA LEU A 543 -24.28 8.78 8.07
C LEU A 543 -23.56 7.55 8.65
N THR A 544 -24.31 6.53 9.06
CA THR A 544 -23.75 5.28 9.59
C THR A 544 -22.95 4.55 8.51
N PHE A 545 -23.49 4.46 7.30
CA PHE A 545 -22.85 3.82 6.17
C PHE A 545 -21.52 4.51 5.81
N GLU A 546 -21.51 5.85 5.77
CA GLU A 546 -20.32 6.65 5.52
C GLU A 546 -19.24 6.48 6.60
N CYS A 547 -19.63 6.52 7.89
CA CYS A 547 -18.70 6.30 9.00
C CYS A 547 -18.11 4.89 9.01
N VAL A 548 -18.93 3.85 8.78
CA VAL A 548 -18.45 2.47 8.71
C VAL A 548 -17.51 2.30 7.51
N SER A 549 -17.87 2.86 6.36
CA SER A 549 -17.06 2.85 5.15
C SER A 549 -15.71 3.55 5.38
N ALA A 550 -15.71 4.72 6.02
CA ALA A 550 -14.50 5.49 6.32
C ALA A 550 -13.59 4.77 7.33
N LEU A 551 -14.12 4.31 8.48
CA LEU A 551 -13.32 3.62 9.50
C LEU A 551 -12.77 2.29 8.98
N SER A 552 -13.56 1.56 8.21
CA SER A 552 -13.14 0.29 7.63
C SER A 552 -12.33 0.45 6.36
N THR A 553 -12.12 1.71 5.90
CA THR A 553 -11.44 2.06 4.64
C THR A 553 -11.99 1.26 3.46
N VAL A 554 -13.31 1.33 3.25
CA VAL A 554 -14.02 0.58 2.19
C VAL A 554 -14.19 1.40 0.93
N GLY A 555 -14.73 2.63 1.04
CA GLY A 555 -14.96 3.51 -0.10
C GLY A 555 -16.37 3.51 -0.68
N SER A 556 -17.25 2.64 -0.20
CA SER A 556 -18.66 2.65 -0.58
C SER A 556 -19.40 3.80 0.09
N SER A 557 -20.25 4.52 -0.64
CA SER A 557 -21.07 5.63 -0.15
C SER A 557 -22.50 5.52 -0.70
N LEU A 558 -23.46 6.04 0.05
CA LEU A 558 -24.84 6.24 -0.41
C LEU A 558 -25.02 7.61 -1.06
N ASN A 559 -24.04 8.05 -1.86
CA ASN A 559 -23.97 9.35 -2.53
C ASN A 559 -23.93 10.54 -1.54
N LEU A 560 -23.53 10.31 -0.27
CA LEU A 560 -23.45 11.37 0.76
C LEU A 560 -22.15 12.17 0.68
N THR A 561 -21.02 11.55 0.31
CA THR A 561 -19.69 12.18 0.33
C THR A 561 -19.61 13.53 -0.41
N PRO A 562 -20.17 13.71 -1.62
CA PRO A 562 -20.10 15.00 -2.34
C PRO A 562 -20.89 16.12 -1.66
N SER A 563 -21.94 15.80 -0.91
CA SER A 563 -22.83 16.78 -0.26
C SER A 563 -22.37 17.20 1.14
N LEU A 564 -21.32 16.57 1.69
CA LEU A 564 -20.80 16.87 3.02
C LEU A 564 -20.21 18.29 3.08
N CYS A 565 -20.43 18.99 4.20
CA CYS A 565 -19.73 20.25 4.47
C CYS A 565 -18.22 20.00 4.74
N ASP A 566 -17.42 21.06 4.65
CA ASP A 566 -15.96 20.95 4.80
C ASP A 566 -15.54 20.37 6.16
N ALA A 567 -16.23 20.72 7.24
CA ALA A 567 -15.99 20.16 8.57
C ALA A 567 -16.26 18.65 8.61
N SER A 568 -17.35 18.20 7.99
CA SER A 568 -17.71 16.78 7.87
C SER A 568 -16.70 16.01 7.02
N LYS A 569 -16.23 16.60 5.91
CA LYS A 569 -15.17 16.01 5.08
C LYS A 569 -13.88 15.81 5.87
N LEU A 570 -13.45 16.81 6.65
CA LEU A 570 -12.26 16.70 7.51
C LEU A 570 -12.43 15.62 8.59
N LEU A 571 -13.62 15.51 9.18
CA LEU A 571 -13.94 14.48 10.17
C LEU A 571 -13.87 13.06 9.57
N VAL A 572 -14.47 12.88 8.39
CA VAL A 572 -14.43 11.60 7.66
C VAL A 572 -13.00 11.27 7.21
N ALA A 573 -12.22 12.26 6.76
CA ALA A 573 -10.80 12.08 6.43
C ALA A 573 -9.99 11.61 7.65
N LEU A 574 -10.24 12.20 8.83
CA LEU A 574 -9.63 11.75 10.08
C LEU A 574 -10.03 10.30 10.41
N LEU A 575 -11.28 9.94 10.19
CA LEU A 575 -11.77 8.56 10.44
C LEU A 575 -11.10 7.55 9.49
N MET A 576 -10.93 7.88 8.21
CA MET A 576 -10.16 7.06 7.25
C MET A 576 -8.72 6.86 7.71
N PHE A 577 -8.06 7.92 8.16
CA PHE A 577 -6.70 7.86 8.69
C PHE A 577 -6.60 6.95 9.93
N ILE A 578 -7.51 7.08 10.89
CA ILE A 578 -7.61 6.23 12.08
C ILE A 578 -7.80 4.76 11.67
N GLY A 579 -8.68 4.49 10.73
CA GLY A 579 -8.95 3.16 10.20
C GLY A 579 -7.71 2.51 9.57
N ARG A 580 -6.96 3.27 8.80
CA ARG A 580 -5.76 2.78 8.08
C ARG A 580 -4.60 2.50 9.01
N VAL A 581 -4.26 3.41 9.91
CA VAL A 581 -3.17 3.23 10.88
C VAL A 581 -3.51 2.10 11.88
N GLY A 582 -4.79 1.91 12.14
CA GLY A 582 -5.33 0.93 13.09
C GLY A 582 -5.47 1.49 14.50
N LEU A 583 -6.65 1.33 15.08
CA LEU A 583 -7.03 1.90 16.38
C LEU A 583 -6.06 1.54 17.51
N ILE A 584 -5.75 0.25 17.66
CA ILE A 584 -4.82 -0.22 18.69
C ILE A 584 -3.42 0.36 18.47
N THR A 585 -2.95 0.41 17.23
CA THR A 585 -1.62 0.93 16.89
C THR A 585 -1.50 2.41 17.25
N LEU A 586 -2.51 3.21 16.94
CA LEU A 586 -2.58 4.62 17.33
C LEU A 586 -2.57 4.80 18.84
N MET A 587 -3.40 4.06 19.57
CA MET A 587 -3.48 4.14 21.02
C MET A 587 -2.18 3.72 21.70
N LEU A 588 -1.52 2.67 21.21
CA LEU A 588 -0.20 2.25 21.70
C LEU A 588 0.91 3.29 21.42
N GLY A 589 0.72 4.12 20.38
CA GLY A 589 1.63 5.24 20.09
C GLY A 589 1.48 6.40 21.07
N ILE A 590 0.26 6.68 21.52
CA ILE A 590 -0.10 7.83 22.37
C ILE A 590 0.03 7.50 23.86
N VAL A 591 -0.43 6.31 24.27
CA VAL A 591 -0.49 5.91 25.68
C VAL A 591 0.84 5.30 26.12
N LYS A 592 1.47 5.84 27.16
CA LYS A 592 2.66 5.25 27.78
C LYS A 592 2.32 3.90 28.41
N GLN A 593 2.91 2.83 27.89
CA GLN A 593 2.76 1.49 28.46
C GLN A 593 3.43 1.41 29.85
N LYS A 594 2.65 1.14 30.87
CA LYS A 594 3.16 0.79 32.21
C LYS A 594 3.30 -0.74 32.28
N LYS A 595 4.51 -1.27 32.14
CA LYS A 595 4.81 -2.67 32.46
C LYS A 595 5.19 -2.76 33.93
N ASN A 596 4.24 -3.21 34.76
CA ASN A 596 4.55 -3.52 36.15
C ASN A 596 4.91 -5.01 36.25
N THR A 597 6.22 -5.30 36.29
CA THR A 597 6.75 -6.67 36.34
C THR A 597 7.17 -7.08 37.74
N LYS A 598 7.04 -6.19 38.73
CA LYS A 598 7.61 -6.38 40.08
C LYS A 598 6.62 -6.98 41.07
N TYR A 599 5.29 -6.87 40.83
CA TYR A 599 4.26 -7.40 41.71
C TYR A 599 2.97 -7.70 40.94
N CYS A 600 2.18 -8.65 41.46
CA CYS A 600 0.82 -8.93 41.00
C CYS A 600 -0.12 -8.71 42.19
N TYR A 601 -1.26 -8.08 41.95
CA TYR A 601 -2.35 -8.05 42.92
C TYR A 601 -3.09 -9.39 42.96
N PRO A 602 -3.68 -9.78 44.11
CA PRO A 602 -4.59 -10.90 44.17
C PRO A 602 -5.74 -10.70 43.17
N SER A 603 -6.17 -11.79 42.54
CA SER A 603 -7.32 -11.77 41.64
C SER A 603 -8.59 -11.82 42.47
N ASP A 604 -9.59 -11.01 42.13
CA ASP A 604 -10.93 -11.02 42.69
C ASP A 604 -11.98 -11.15 41.59
N ASN A 605 -13.14 -11.71 41.91
CA ASN A 605 -14.22 -11.96 40.99
C ASN A 605 -15.27 -10.85 41.06
N ILE A 606 -15.66 -10.35 39.88
CA ILE A 606 -16.77 -9.41 39.73
C ILE A 606 -18.00 -10.20 39.27
N ILE A 607 -19.11 -9.97 39.90
CA ILE A 607 -20.40 -10.56 39.50
C ILE A 607 -20.80 -9.89 38.19
N ILE A 608 -20.89 -10.67 37.13
CA ILE A 608 -21.24 -10.18 35.80
C ILE A 608 -22.71 -10.48 35.47
N ASN A 609 -23.26 -11.59 35.99
CA ASN A 609 -24.69 -12.00 35.93
C ASN A 609 -25.06 -12.86 37.13
#